data_bbb00c471338513bb681458fd706c2ed
#
_entry.id   bbb00c471338513bb681458fd706c2ed
#
_cell.length_a   1.000
_cell.length_b   1.000
_cell.length_c   1.000
_cell.angle_alpha   90.00
_cell.angle_beta   90.00
_cell.angle_gamma   90.00
#
_symmetry.space_group_name_H-M   'P 1'
#
loop_
_entity.id
_entity.type
_entity.pdbx_description
1 polymer ?
#
loop_
_entity_poly.entity_id
_entity_poly.type
_entity_poly.pdbx_seq_one_letter_code
_entity_poly.pdbx_strand_id
1 'polypeptide(L)'
;MLKFFIDLLLPGITNYSPGAGGQTLQNDIELHIEDEVLRIAKRRLVAYQFGQPLKLDKQSGVTYTATRYERLPLPFAQLSEGSAAAGESITIAQVSATAQQWGDLVRVTDVADLTVKHPLFKQAIRLIAIQQPETIERNVLNILMTGTQVNYANAKTSRASLVATDVLTPVEVSKIAASFGSFGVPDFNGDEREDMKIDAHSRTTASKNPGAKPHWIALISPNSEQDMRQNATVITAWSYSDLNRLYNNDLGEWGGVRFCMSNMMPWWVGVALVTGTPSTTGGILTTGTYYIQVTAAPVATSVDQRIHQVSGSISVTGPSGSISVTLPTVPNYVFSVYIGTSTAPSNLATSPSGPAVGALAGQATQLPSGATVILTGIGISQSPQSAPATGVSVYPTLFFGQDAYGQVLLDDVEYHYLSQAEKSDPHNQTRVVSWKMFYGTIILNNAYMARVECGSAYGVGYTAGTASE
;
A
#
# COMPACT_ATOMS: atom_id res chain seq x y z
N MET A 1 6.24 -11.83 18.95
CA MET A 1 6.47 -11.20 17.64
C MET A 1 7.65 -11.81 16.89
N LEU A 2 8.85 -11.88 17.45
CA LEU A 2 10.01 -12.49 16.77
C LEU A 2 9.78 -13.98 16.45
N LYS A 3 9.14 -14.72 17.34
CA LYS A 3 8.80 -16.14 17.15
C LYS A 3 7.76 -16.35 16.06
N PHE A 4 6.80 -15.42 15.93
CA PHE A 4 5.78 -15.43 14.88
C PHE A 4 6.37 -15.11 13.50
N PHE A 5 7.38 -14.23 13.44
CA PHE A 5 8.13 -13.94 12.20
C PHE A 5 9.00 -15.12 11.76
N ILE A 6 9.54 -15.87 12.73
CA ILE A 6 10.31 -17.11 12.48
C ILE A 6 9.36 -18.24 12.02
N ASP A 7 8.19 -18.37 12.65
CA ASP A 7 7.19 -19.37 12.28
C ASP A 7 6.49 -19.04 10.93
N LEU A 8 6.51 -17.78 10.49
CA LEU A 8 5.96 -17.35 9.21
C LEU A 8 6.93 -17.59 8.02
N LEU A 9 8.23 -17.67 8.30
CA LEU A 9 9.29 -17.79 7.29
C LEU A 9 9.99 -19.16 7.28
N LEU A 10 9.60 -20.05 8.18
CA LEU A 10 10.11 -21.42 8.19
C LEU A 10 8.94 -22.38 7.97
N PRO A 11 8.59 -22.73 6.73
CA PRO A 11 7.81 -23.93 6.49
C PRO A 11 8.61 -25.12 7.04
N GLY A 12 7.96 -25.92 7.85
CA GLY A 12 8.59 -27.00 8.58
C GLY A 12 9.45 -27.89 7.67
N ILE A 13 10.74 -27.84 7.85
CA ILE A 13 11.68 -28.82 7.27
C ILE A 13 11.41 -30.16 7.93
N THR A 14 10.40 -30.85 7.46
CA THR A 14 10.20 -32.26 7.78
C THR A 14 10.62 -33.07 6.57
N ASN A 15 11.88 -33.42 6.53
CA ASN A 15 12.41 -34.73 6.12
C ASN A 15 13.89 -34.60 5.78
N TYR A 16 14.70 -34.74 6.80
CA TYR A 16 16.06 -35.19 6.63
C TYR A 16 16.00 -36.70 6.41
N SER A 17 16.24 -37.18 5.19
CA SER A 17 16.52 -38.59 4.90
C SER A 17 18.00 -38.72 4.55
N PRO A 18 18.83 -39.28 5.45
CA PRO A 18 20.23 -39.50 5.14
C PRO A 18 20.34 -40.74 4.23
N GLY A 19 20.44 -40.52 2.93
CA GLY A 19 20.63 -41.67 2.05
C GLY A 19 20.69 -41.50 0.55
N ALA A 20 20.55 -40.28 0.00
CA ALA A 20 20.70 -40.08 -1.44
C ALA A 20 21.70 -38.93 -1.68
N GLY A 21 22.91 -39.27 -2.06
CA GLY A 21 24.02 -38.34 -2.30
C GLY A 21 23.79 -37.43 -3.51
N GLY A 22 23.00 -36.39 -3.35
CA GLY A 22 22.70 -35.37 -4.34
C GLY A 22 21.83 -34.26 -3.83
N GLN A 23 21.13 -34.44 -2.71
CA GLN A 23 20.17 -33.47 -2.16
C GLN A 23 20.74 -32.50 -1.12
N THR A 24 21.91 -32.79 -0.56
CA THR A 24 22.52 -31.94 0.49
C THR A 24 22.95 -30.56 -0.01
N LEU A 25 23.43 -30.46 -1.25
CA LEU A 25 23.85 -29.19 -1.84
C LEU A 25 22.66 -28.28 -2.16
N GLN A 26 21.52 -28.83 -2.54
CA GLN A 26 20.32 -28.10 -2.88
C GLN A 26 19.66 -27.55 -1.61
N ASN A 27 19.60 -28.35 -0.55
CA ASN A 27 19.10 -27.87 0.76
C ASN A 27 19.98 -26.78 1.37
N ASP A 28 21.29 -26.85 1.23
CA ASP A 28 22.22 -25.82 1.71
C ASP A 28 22.04 -24.49 0.93
N ILE A 29 21.74 -24.57 -0.37
CA ILE A 29 21.48 -23.39 -1.19
C ILE A 29 20.13 -22.78 -0.80
N GLU A 30 19.09 -23.55 -0.59
CA GLU A 30 17.78 -23.09 -0.16
C GLU A 30 17.86 -22.41 1.22
N LEU A 31 18.55 -23.02 2.19
CA LEU A 31 18.83 -22.43 3.52
C LEU A 31 19.59 -21.09 3.41
N HIS A 32 20.58 -21.04 2.52
CA HIS A 32 21.34 -19.79 2.32
C HIS A 32 20.48 -18.67 1.69
N ILE A 33 19.56 -19.04 0.80
CA ILE A 33 18.59 -18.09 0.21
C ILE A 33 17.65 -17.57 1.30
N GLU A 34 17.10 -18.44 2.13
CA GLU A 34 16.21 -18.09 3.21
C GLU A 34 16.87 -17.14 4.23
N ASP A 35 18.11 -17.42 4.63
CA ASP A 35 18.87 -16.58 5.55
C ASP A 35 19.13 -15.16 4.99
N GLU A 36 19.50 -15.06 3.72
CA GLU A 36 19.74 -13.75 3.07
C GLU A 36 18.43 -12.97 2.94
N VAL A 37 17.33 -13.64 2.59
CA VAL A 37 15.99 -13.03 2.52
C VAL A 37 15.55 -12.53 3.89
N LEU A 38 15.66 -13.33 4.93
CA LEU A 38 15.32 -12.94 6.31
C LEU A 38 16.08 -11.70 6.77
N ARG A 39 17.35 -11.64 6.46
CA ARG A 39 18.23 -10.50 6.82
C ARG A 39 17.80 -9.21 6.16
N ILE A 40 17.37 -9.28 4.90
CA ILE A 40 16.95 -8.11 4.10
C ILE A 40 15.52 -7.71 4.44
N ALA A 41 14.61 -8.66 4.59
CA ALA A 41 13.19 -8.44 4.82
C ALA A 41 12.90 -7.65 6.10
N LYS A 42 13.61 -7.93 7.18
CA LYS A 42 13.42 -7.24 8.47
C LYS A 42 13.51 -5.72 8.40
N ARG A 43 14.31 -5.18 7.50
CA ARG A 43 14.51 -3.73 7.37
C ARG A 43 13.50 -3.05 6.46
N ARG A 44 12.78 -3.82 5.63
CA ARG A 44 11.89 -3.29 4.60
C ARG A 44 10.42 -3.40 4.96
N LEU A 45 10.07 -4.37 5.79
CA LEU A 45 8.71 -4.57 6.28
C LEU A 45 8.45 -3.68 7.49
N VAL A 46 7.86 -2.51 7.27
CA VAL A 46 7.51 -1.53 8.31
C VAL A 46 6.02 -1.57 8.61
N ALA A 47 5.16 -1.39 7.62
CA ALA A 47 3.72 -1.47 7.80
C ALA A 47 3.26 -2.90 8.12
N TYR A 48 3.90 -3.89 7.56
CA TYR A 48 3.54 -5.30 7.77
C TYR A 48 3.55 -5.72 9.25
N GLN A 49 4.46 -5.17 10.07
CA GLN A 49 4.64 -5.58 11.47
C GLN A 49 3.46 -5.24 12.40
N PHE A 50 2.58 -4.32 12.01
CA PHE A 50 1.48 -3.82 12.85
C PHE A 50 0.12 -4.43 12.49
N GLY A 51 -0.01 -5.11 11.35
CA GLY A 51 -1.24 -5.76 10.93
C GLY A 51 -1.57 -6.98 11.76
N GLN A 52 -2.87 -7.20 12.06
CA GLN A 52 -3.33 -8.40 12.73
C GLN A 52 -3.16 -9.62 11.81
N PRO A 53 -2.46 -10.68 12.22
CA PRO A 53 -2.31 -11.88 11.41
C PRO A 53 -3.62 -12.67 11.39
N LEU A 54 -4.15 -12.90 10.20
CA LEU A 54 -5.37 -13.64 9.95
C LEU A 54 -5.02 -14.86 9.09
N LYS A 55 -5.07 -16.04 9.67
CA LYS A 55 -4.77 -17.30 8.94
C LYS A 55 -6.04 -17.83 8.29
N LEU A 56 -5.93 -18.21 7.02
CA LEU A 56 -6.91 -19.01 6.33
C LEU A 56 -6.51 -20.49 6.43
N ASP A 57 -7.46 -21.34 6.78
CA ASP A 57 -7.23 -22.78 6.77
C ASP A 57 -7.15 -23.29 5.32
N LYS A 58 -6.23 -24.22 5.07
CA LYS A 58 -6.13 -24.88 3.75
C LYS A 58 -7.47 -25.54 3.41
N GLN A 59 -7.91 -25.43 2.16
CA GLN A 59 -9.17 -25.97 1.64
C GLN A 59 -10.45 -25.23 2.09
N SER A 60 -10.34 -24.08 2.76
CA SER A 60 -11.51 -23.25 3.17
C SER A 60 -11.86 -22.14 2.17
N GLY A 61 -11.22 -22.12 1.00
CA GLY A 61 -11.38 -21.05 0.00
C GLY A 61 -10.30 -19.99 0.09
N VAL A 62 -10.46 -18.93 -0.70
CA VAL A 62 -9.46 -17.83 -0.80
C VAL A 62 -9.94 -16.52 -0.15
N THR A 63 -11.18 -16.49 0.34
CA THR A 63 -11.78 -15.29 0.91
C THR A 63 -11.88 -15.42 2.41
N TYR A 64 -11.29 -14.47 3.11
CA TYR A 64 -11.44 -14.32 4.56
C TYR A 64 -12.53 -13.28 4.85
N THR A 65 -13.47 -13.60 5.73
CA THR A 65 -14.51 -12.69 6.18
C THR A 65 -14.32 -12.43 7.68
N ALA A 66 -14.01 -11.20 8.03
CA ALA A 66 -13.96 -10.72 9.41
C ALA A 66 -15.35 -10.21 9.82
N THR A 67 -15.84 -10.65 10.97
CA THR A 67 -17.10 -10.20 11.54
C THR A 67 -16.83 -9.30 12.73
N ARG A 68 -17.44 -8.11 12.73
CA ARG A 68 -17.36 -7.16 13.83
C ARG A 68 -18.76 -6.91 14.38
N TYR A 69 -18.88 -6.96 15.70
CA TYR A 69 -20.09 -6.54 16.41
C TYR A 69 -20.00 -5.05 16.69
N GLU A 70 -21.05 -4.33 16.35
CA GLU A 70 -21.13 -2.90 16.66
C GLU A 70 -21.54 -2.69 18.11
N ARG A 71 -21.11 -1.55 18.67
CA ARG A 71 -21.41 -1.20 20.06
C ARG A 71 -22.89 -0.92 20.19
N LEU A 72 -23.52 -1.48 21.20
CA LEU A 72 -24.92 -1.18 21.52
C LEU A 72 -25.07 0.28 21.93
N PRO A 73 -26.17 0.94 21.53
CA PRO A 73 -26.50 2.28 22.00
C PRO A 73 -26.67 2.29 23.51
N LEU A 74 -26.30 3.38 24.15
CA LEU A 74 -26.53 3.54 25.57
C LEU A 74 -28.03 3.71 25.85
N PRO A 75 -28.59 3.10 26.91
CA PRO A 75 -30.00 3.29 27.28
C PRO A 75 -30.22 4.71 27.78
N PHE A 76 -31.13 5.43 27.14
CA PHE A 76 -31.50 6.81 27.53
C PHE A 76 -32.70 6.87 28.45
N ALA A 77 -33.48 5.81 28.54
CA ALA A 77 -34.70 5.76 29.34
C ALA A 77 -34.54 4.89 30.58
N GLN A 78 -35.10 5.34 31.69
CA GLN A 78 -35.22 4.50 32.88
C GLN A 78 -36.29 3.42 32.63
N LEU A 79 -36.08 2.26 33.23
CA LEU A 79 -37.06 1.18 33.16
C LEU A 79 -38.32 1.57 33.95
N SER A 80 -39.48 1.42 33.33
CA SER A 80 -40.75 1.58 34.02
C SER A 80 -41.12 0.30 34.76
N GLU A 81 -41.59 0.43 36.00
CA GLU A 81 -42.09 -0.68 36.79
C GLU A 81 -43.31 -1.34 36.09
N GLY A 82 -43.28 -2.65 35.94
CA GLY A 82 -44.38 -3.42 35.32
C GLY A 82 -44.45 -3.40 33.78
N SER A 83 -43.48 -2.73 33.11
CA SER A 83 -43.40 -2.71 31.64
C SER A 83 -42.20 -3.47 31.15
N ALA A 84 -42.36 -4.38 30.19
CA ALA A 84 -41.23 -5.04 29.54
C ALA A 84 -40.45 -4.05 28.68
N ALA A 85 -39.15 -3.96 28.86
CA ALA A 85 -38.28 -3.14 28.01
C ALA A 85 -38.24 -3.71 26.60
N ALA A 86 -38.20 -2.82 25.61
CA ALA A 86 -37.89 -3.22 24.23
C ALA A 86 -36.44 -3.70 24.15
N GLY A 87 -36.20 -4.86 23.56
CA GLY A 87 -34.84 -5.38 23.36
C GLY A 87 -34.10 -4.63 22.27
N GLU A 88 -32.80 -4.44 22.47
CA GLU A 88 -31.89 -3.91 21.42
C GLU A 88 -31.43 -5.05 20.51
N SER A 89 -31.27 -4.76 19.22
CA SER A 89 -30.74 -5.71 18.26
C SER A 89 -29.23 -5.56 18.09
N ILE A 90 -28.52 -6.68 17.98
CA ILE A 90 -27.10 -6.69 17.72
C ILE A 90 -26.87 -6.45 16.22
N THR A 91 -26.13 -5.38 15.89
CA THR A 91 -25.71 -5.09 14.52
C THR A 91 -24.35 -5.72 14.24
N ILE A 92 -24.25 -6.42 13.11
CA ILE A 92 -23.04 -7.11 12.69
C ILE A 92 -22.54 -6.46 11.41
N ALA A 93 -21.30 -5.99 11.42
CA ALA A 93 -20.59 -5.53 10.23
C ALA A 93 -19.61 -6.62 9.76
N GLN A 94 -19.64 -6.93 8.46
CA GLN A 94 -18.73 -7.89 7.85
C GLN A 94 -17.82 -7.21 6.85
N VAL A 95 -16.54 -7.55 6.91
CA VAL A 95 -15.52 -7.10 5.96
C VAL A 95 -14.82 -8.32 5.40
N SER A 96 -14.66 -8.39 4.09
CA SER A 96 -14.05 -9.53 3.42
C SER A 96 -12.84 -9.11 2.59
N ALA A 97 -11.81 -9.96 2.56
CA ALA A 97 -10.67 -9.84 1.65
C ALA A 97 -10.36 -11.18 1.01
N THR A 98 -9.89 -11.12 -0.22
CA THR A 98 -9.46 -12.30 -0.97
C THR A 98 -7.94 -12.36 -1.01
N ALA A 99 -7.37 -13.49 -0.57
CA ALA A 99 -5.96 -13.75 -0.73
C ALA A 99 -5.65 -14.00 -2.22
N GLN A 100 -4.66 -13.31 -2.74
CA GLN A 100 -4.20 -13.43 -4.12
C GLN A 100 -2.82 -14.07 -4.17
N GLN A 101 -2.53 -14.76 -5.25
CA GLN A 101 -1.22 -15.34 -5.49
C GLN A 101 -0.27 -14.27 -6.04
N TRP A 102 0.85 -14.07 -5.35
CA TRP A 102 1.94 -13.19 -5.75
C TRP A 102 3.19 -14.02 -5.96
N GLY A 103 3.99 -13.65 -6.94
CA GLY A 103 5.27 -14.32 -7.20
C GLY A 103 5.96 -13.71 -8.39
N ASP A 104 7.27 -13.96 -8.47
CA ASP A 104 8.10 -13.59 -9.60
C ASP A 104 9.25 -14.57 -9.75
N LEU A 105 9.91 -14.55 -10.92
CA LEU A 105 11.00 -15.44 -11.23
C LEU A 105 12.11 -14.73 -12.02
N VAL A 106 13.34 -15.14 -11.75
CA VAL A 106 14.51 -14.70 -12.51
C VAL A 106 15.15 -15.93 -13.18
N ARG A 107 15.37 -15.83 -14.50
CA ARG A 107 16.06 -16.84 -15.30
C ARG A 107 17.46 -16.38 -15.60
N VAL A 108 18.43 -17.26 -15.36
CA VAL A 108 19.84 -17.06 -15.72
C VAL A 108 20.26 -18.17 -16.65
N THR A 109 20.77 -17.84 -17.83
CA THR A 109 21.27 -18.84 -18.78
C THR A 109 22.69 -19.28 -18.40
N ASP A 110 23.03 -20.52 -18.72
CA ASP A 110 24.34 -21.10 -18.48
C ASP A 110 25.45 -20.30 -19.19
N VAL A 111 25.20 -19.87 -20.44
CA VAL A 111 26.13 -19.06 -21.21
C VAL A 111 26.40 -17.73 -20.52
N ALA A 112 25.36 -17.09 -19.96
CA ALA A 112 25.50 -15.84 -19.23
C ALA A 112 26.32 -16.05 -17.94
N ASP A 113 26.08 -17.12 -17.20
CA ASP A 113 26.81 -17.45 -15.97
C ASP A 113 28.29 -17.75 -16.24
N LEU A 114 28.61 -18.38 -17.40
CA LEU A 114 29.97 -18.70 -17.80
C LEU A 114 30.73 -17.53 -18.42
N THR A 115 30.05 -16.62 -19.12
CA THR A 115 30.70 -15.52 -19.86
C THR A 115 30.85 -14.23 -19.08
N VAL A 116 29.96 -13.99 -18.09
CA VAL A 116 30.01 -12.76 -17.30
C VAL A 116 30.93 -12.92 -16.09
N LYS A 117 31.80 -11.93 -15.90
CA LYS A 117 32.80 -11.91 -14.82
C LYS A 117 32.17 -11.87 -13.40
N HIS A 118 30.92 -11.47 -13.29
CA HIS A 118 30.21 -11.35 -12.01
C HIS A 118 29.32 -12.56 -11.74
N PRO A 119 29.14 -12.99 -10.49
CA PRO A 119 28.27 -14.13 -10.15
C PRO A 119 26.80 -13.72 -10.30
N LEU A 120 26.26 -13.87 -11.52
CA LEU A 120 24.88 -13.44 -11.86
C LEU A 120 23.84 -14.14 -10.99
N PHE A 121 24.03 -15.44 -10.74
CA PHE A 121 23.08 -16.22 -9.96
C PHE A 121 22.97 -15.71 -8.51
N LYS A 122 24.09 -15.38 -7.85
CA LYS A 122 24.09 -14.80 -6.51
C LYS A 122 23.41 -13.43 -6.48
N GLN A 123 23.56 -12.64 -7.54
CA GLN A 123 22.87 -11.35 -7.63
C GLN A 123 21.36 -11.55 -7.86
N ALA A 124 20.94 -12.55 -8.64
CA ALA A 124 19.53 -12.88 -8.83
C ALA A 124 18.84 -13.24 -7.50
N ILE A 125 19.47 -14.08 -6.67
CA ILE A 125 18.97 -14.39 -5.32
C ILE A 125 18.78 -13.14 -4.50
N ARG A 126 19.78 -12.25 -4.49
CA ARG A 126 19.72 -11.00 -3.72
C ARG A 126 18.63 -10.06 -4.21
N LEU A 127 18.40 -9.97 -5.52
CA LEU A 127 17.35 -9.13 -6.09
C LEU A 127 15.96 -9.66 -5.72
N ILE A 128 15.73 -10.95 -5.78
CA ILE A 128 14.49 -11.59 -5.34
C ILE A 128 14.26 -11.39 -3.85
N ALA A 129 15.30 -11.50 -3.03
CA ALA A 129 15.24 -11.27 -1.60
C ALA A 129 14.87 -9.81 -1.22
N ILE A 130 15.15 -8.87 -2.11
CA ILE A 130 14.73 -7.47 -1.98
C ILE A 130 13.30 -7.27 -2.47
N GLN A 131 12.96 -7.83 -3.63
CA GLN A 131 11.69 -7.63 -4.31
C GLN A 131 10.50 -8.16 -3.50
N GLN A 132 10.61 -9.35 -2.93
CA GLN A 132 9.52 -9.99 -2.21
C GLN A 132 9.00 -9.14 -1.03
N PRO A 133 9.80 -8.70 -0.04
CA PRO A 133 9.32 -7.87 1.05
C PRO A 133 8.83 -6.50 0.58
N GLU A 134 9.43 -5.92 -0.47
CA GLU A 134 8.95 -4.67 -1.04
C GLU A 134 7.56 -4.82 -1.66
N THR A 135 7.28 -5.95 -2.30
CA THR A 135 5.96 -6.24 -2.87
C THR A 135 4.91 -6.34 -1.77
N ILE A 136 5.22 -7.04 -0.67
CA ILE A 136 4.30 -7.16 0.48
C ILE A 136 4.03 -5.78 1.09
N GLU A 137 5.08 -5.06 1.44
CA GLU A 137 4.98 -3.74 2.09
C GLU A 137 4.15 -2.77 1.24
N ARG A 138 4.37 -2.77 -0.08
CA ARG A 138 3.62 -1.93 -1.00
C ARG A 138 2.15 -2.31 -1.07
N ASN A 139 1.83 -3.61 -1.11
CA ASN A 139 0.45 -4.07 -1.11
C ASN A 139 -0.28 -3.66 0.17
N VAL A 140 0.38 -3.77 1.33
CA VAL A 140 -0.16 -3.27 2.60
C VAL A 140 -0.45 -1.78 2.52
N LEU A 141 0.54 -0.97 2.12
CA LEU A 141 0.40 0.48 2.04
C LEU A 141 -0.70 0.89 1.05
N ASN A 142 -0.82 0.23 -0.10
CA ASN A 142 -1.87 0.50 -1.08
C ASN A 142 -3.28 0.30 -0.50
N ILE A 143 -3.49 -0.78 0.24
CA ILE A 143 -4.77 -1.02 0.90
C ILE A 143 -5.02 0.00 2.01
N LEU A 144 -4.03 0.34 2.83
CA LEU A 144 -4.16 1.36 3.87
C LEU A 144 -4.49 2.74 3.28
N MET A 145 -4.03 3.04 2.06
CA MET A 145 -4.39 4.28 1.35
C MET A 145 -5.85 4.33 0.91
N THR A 146 -6.59 3.24 0.91
CA THR A 146 -8.03 3.23 0.63
C THR A 146 -8.88 3.65 1.84
N GLY A 147 -8.28 3.82 3.02
CA GLY A 147 -8.98 4.28 4.23
C GLY A 147 -9.73 5.59 4.02
N THR A 148 -10.92 5.68 4.61
CA THR A 148 -11.89 6.77 4.37
C THR A 148 -11.64 8.01 5.22
N GLN A 149 -10.92 7.90 6.33
CA GLN A 149 -10.62 9.00 7.24
C GLN A 149 -9.42 9.80 6.72
N VAL A 150 -9.68 10.84 5.93
CA VAL A 150 -8.65 11.68 5.33
C VAL A 150 -8.69 13.08 5.90
N ASN A 151 -7.57 13.53 6.43
CA ASN A 151 -7.35 14.88 6.93
C ASN A 151 -6.28 15.56 6.08
N TYR A 152 -6.36 16.87 5.96
CA TYR A 152 -5.39 17.67 5.22
C TYR A 152 -4.66 18.62 6.16
N ALA A 153 -3.36 18.77 5.98
CA ALA A 153 -2.57 19.69 6.79
C ALA A 153 -3.08 21.13 6.68
N ASN A 154 -2.81 21.93 7.72
CA ASN A 154 -3.16 23.36 7.78
C ASN A 154 -4.67 23.64 7.54
N ALA A 155 -5.54 22.78 8.07
CA ALA A 155 -6.99 22.88 7.93
C ALA A 155 -7.51 23.00 6.48
N LYS A 156 -6.78 22.51 5.51
CA LYS A 156 -7.24 22.40 4.12
C LYS A 156 -8.37 21.38 4.00
N THR A 157 -9.20 21.52 2.99
CA THR A 157 -10.39 20.67 2.78
C THR A 157 -10.23 19.66 1.66
N SER A 158 -9.17 19.78 0.85
CA SER A 158 -8.94 18.90 -0.28
C SER A 158 -7.44 18.81 -0.62
N ARG A 159 -7.04 17.73 -1.28
CA ARG A 159 -5.68 17.56 -1.80
C ARG A 159 -5.28 18.67 -2.79
N ALA A 160 -6.21 19.11 -3.62
CA ALA A 160 -5.98 20.17 -4.59
C ALA A 160 -5.68 21.54 -3.98
N SER A 161 -6.07 21.77 -2.72
CA SER A 161 -5.83 23.03 -2.01
C SER A 161 -4.51 23.05 -1.22
N LEU A 162 -3.79 21.91 -1.15
CA LEU A 162 -2.50 21.84 -0.47
C LEU A 162 -1.42 22.58 -1.26
N VAL A 163 -0.54 23.24 -0.52
CA VAL A 163 0.68 23.85 -1.05
C VAL A 163 1.92 23.27 -0.35
N ALA A 164 3.09 23.51 -0.90
CA ALA A 164 4.35 22.94 -0.37
C ALA A 164 4.64 23.36 1.08
N THR A 165 4.10 24.49 1.54
CA THR A 165 4.26 24.98 2.92
C THR A 165 3.28 24.37 3.92
N ASP A 166 2.27 23.62 3.46
CA ASP A 166 1.32 22.91 4.33
C ASP A 166 1.95 21.59 4.83
N VAL A 167 3.02 21.72 5.60
CA VAL A 167 3.79 20.60 6.13
C VAL A 167 3.08 19.93 7.31
N LEU A 168 3.48 18.71 7.62
CA LEU A 168 3.00 17.99 8.81
C LEU A 168 3.51 18.70 10.06
N THR A 169 2.60 19.11 10.95
CA THR A 169 2.94 19.78 12.19
C THR A 169 2.50 18.97 13.43
N PRO A 170 3.09 19.26 14.60
CA PRO A 170 2.65 18.64 15.85
C PRO A 170 1.16 18.87 16.18
N VAL A 171 0.57 19.92 15.64
CA VAL A 171 -0.85 20.25 15.88
C VAL A 171 -1.77 19.23 15.19
N GLU A 172 -1.47 18.84 13.94
CA GLU A 172 -2.22 17.80 13.24
C GLU A 172 -2.10 16.45 13.96
N VAL A 173 -0.90 16.11 14.43
CA VAL A 173 -0.68 14.88 15.21
C VAL A 173 -1.52 14.89 16.49
N SER A 174 -1.53 16.00 17.22
CA SER A 174 -2.35 16.15 18.43
C SER A 174 -3.85 16.02 18.16
N LYS A 175 -4.34 16.55 17.04
CA LYS A 175 -5.75 16.42 16.63
C LYS A 175 -6.11 14.97 16.40
N ILE A 176 -5.25 14.21 15.71
CA ILE A 176 -5.48 12.78 15.47
C ILE A 176 -5.44 12.00 16.79
N ALA A 177 -4.44 12.24 17.63
CA ALA A 177 -4.33 11.60 18.93
C ALA A 177 -5.55 11.87 19.82
N ALA A 178 -6.05 13.12 19.86
CA ALA A 178 -7.25 13.47 20.57
C ALA A 178 -8.50 12.79 19.98
N SER A 179 -8.60 12.71 18.67
CA SER A 179 -9.67 11.98 17.98
C SER A 179 -9.66 10.49 18.34
N PHE A 180 -8.50 9.85 18.27
CA PHE A 180 -8.35 8.42 18.63
C PHE A 180 -8.71 8.19 20.11
N GLY A 181 -8.27 9.05 21.01
CA GLY A 181 -8.65 8.98 22.43
C GLY A 181 -10.16 9.15 22.63
N SER A 182 -10.81 10.06 21.89
CA SER A 182 -12.26 10.28 21.98
C SER A 182 -13.08 9.12 21.43
N PHE A 183 -12.62 8.46 20.38
CA PHE A 183 -13.27 7.29 19.80
C PHE A 183 -12.91 5.98 20.51
N GLY A 184 -12.01 6.01 21.50
CA GLY A 184 -11.56 4.81 22.20
C GLY A 184 -10.84 3.84 21.29
N VAL A 185 -9.99 4.35 20.37
CA VAL A 185 -9.18 3.54 19.48
C VAL A 185 -8.14 2.77 20.30
N PRO A 186 -8.06 1.43 20.18
CA PRO A 186 -7.09 0.63 20.91
C PRO A 186 -5.66 1.07 20.59
N ASP A 187 -4.83 1.19 21.61
CA ASP A 187 -3.42 1.50 21.46
C ASP A 187 -2.55 0.23 21.46
N PHE A 188 -1.32 0.35 21.02
CA PHE A 188 -0.32 -0.70 21.08
C PHE A 188 0.32 -0.72 22.47
N ASN A 189 0.59 -1.90 23.00
CA ASN A 189 1.05 -2.15 24.37
C ASN A 189 0.02 -1.87 25.48
N GLY A 190 -1.23 -1.65 25.13
CA GLY A 190 -2.33 -1.71 26.08
C GLY A 190 -2.77 -3.15 26.34
N ASP A 191 -3.00 -3.50 27.60
CA ASP A 191 -3.38 -4.88 28.00
C ASP A 191 -4.89 -5.11 28.03
N GLU A 192 -5.61 -4.46 27.14
CA GLU A 192 -7.00 -4.25 27.40
C GLU A 192 -7.97 -5.26 26.94
N ARG A 193 -7.53 -6.31 26.25
CA ARG A 193 -8.48 -7.16 25.58
C ARG A 193 -8.94 -8.38 26.32
N GLU A 194 -8.15 -8.87 27.24
CA GLU A 194 -8.52 -10.08 27.97
C GLU A 194 -9.30 -9.83 29.26
N ASP A 195 -9.16 -8.65 29.81
CA ASP A 195 -9.91 -8.25 30.99
C ASP A 195 -10.44 -6.83 30.82
N MET A 196 -11.74 -6.67 30.72
CA MET A 196 -12.42 -5.42 30.96
C MET A 196 -12.24 -4.92 32.41
N LYS A 197 -11.11 -5.12 32.99
CA LYS A 197 -10.69 -4.45 34.22
C LYS A 197 -10.23 -3.07 33.85
N ILE A 198 -11.21 -2.20 33.70
CA ILE A 198 -11.03 -0.76 33.73
C ILE A 198 -10.42 -0.41 35.08
N ASP A 199 -9.14 -0.57 35.21
CA ASP A 199 -8.40 0.15 36.21
C ASP A 199 -8.11 1.52 35.61
N ALA A 200 -9.08 2.42 35.77
CA ALA A 200 -9.08 3.76 35.20
C ALA A 200 -7.89 4.63 35.64
N HIS A 201 -6.99 4.11 36.41
CA HIS A 201 -5.87 4.82 37.01
C HIS A 201 -4.50 4.27 36.64
N SER A 202 -4.41 3.16 35.91
CA SER A 202 -3.13 2.53 35.64
C SER A 202 -2.86 2.34 34.14
N ARG A 203 -2.65 3.43 33.44
CA ARG A 203 -1.94 3.40 32.14
C ARG A 203 -0.50 2.88 32.26
N THR A 204 -0.09 2.41 33.43
CA THR A 204 1.30 2.09 33.71
C THR A 204 1.57 0.62 34.03
N THR A 205 0.55 -0.23 34.16
CA THR A 205 0.78 -1.54 34.79
C THR A 205 0.72 -2.75 33.89
N ALA A 206 0.32 -2.65 32.66
CA ALA A 206 0.02 -3.83 31.86
C ALA A 206 0.73 -3.96 30.52
N SER A 207 1.88 -3.36 30.38
CA SER A 207 2.70 -3.58 29.18
C SER A 207 3.50 -4.88 29.28
N LYS A 208 3.37 -5.78 28.28
CA LYS A 208 4.26 -6.95 28.13
C LYS A 208 5.73 -6.54 27.99
N ASN A 209 5.99 -5.27 27.72
CA ASN A 209 7.32 -4.65 27.71
C ASN A 209 7.40 -3.61 28.83
N PRO A 210 8.03 -3.92 29.97
CA PRO A 210 8.22 -2.96 31.05
C PRO A 210 8.97 -1.72 30.51
N GLY A 211 8.32 -0.55 30.55
CA GLY A 211 8.87 0.71 30.09
C GLY A 211 8.28 1.28 28.80
N ALA A 212 7.48 0.52 28.04
CA ALA A 212 6.77 1.06 26.89
C ALA A 212 5.42 1.64 27.33
N LYS A 213 5.18 2.91 26.99
CA LYS A 213 3.89 3.56 27.20
C LYS A 213 2.90 3.11 26.13
N PRO A 214 1.58 3.05 26.44
CA PRO A 214 0.55 2.89 25.43
C PRO A 214 0.67 3.97 24.36
N HIS A 215 0.63 3.60 23.09
CA HIS A 215 0.81 4.53 21.99
C HIS A 215 0.10 4.04 20.72
N TRP A 216 -0.26 4.99 19.86
CA TRP A 216 -0.67 4.71 18.49
C TRP A 216 0.55 4.76 17.57
N ILE A 217 0.41 4.23 16.36
CA ILE A 217 1.48 4.20 15.37
C ILE A 217 1.20 5.20 14.25
N ALA A 218 2.25 5.88 13.81
CA ALA A 218 2.24 6.68 12.59
C ALA A 218 3.31 6.18 11.62
N LEU A 219 2.90 5.90 10.39
CA LEU A 219 3.82 5.64 9.28
C LEU A 219 4.05 6.93 8.52
N ILE A 220 5.29 7.36 8.45
CA ILE A 220 5.69 8.64 7.87
C ILE A 220 6.68 8.44 6.72
N SER A 221 6.58 9.31 5.70
CA SER A 221 7.57 9.38 4.63
C SER A 221 8.86 10.09 5.08
N PRO A 222 10.02 9.85 4.46
CA PRO A 222 11.25 10.56 4.79
C PRO A 222 11.15 12.08 4.66
N ASN A 223 10.37 12.58 3.69
CA ASN A 223 10.19 14.01 3.47
C ASN A 223 9.38 14.66 4.59
N SER A 224 8.26 14.06 4.96
CA SER A 224 7.44 14.54 6.09
C SER A 224 8.14 14.39 7.44
N GLU A 225 8.99 13.38 7.59
CA GLU A 225 9.85 13.20 8.77
C GLU A 225 10.85 14.37 8.89
N GLN A 226 11.47 14.77 7.77
CA GLN A 226 12.40 15.89 7.77
C GLN A 226 11.71 17.22 8.10
N ASP A 227 10.48 17.44 7.63
CA ASP A 227 9.67 18.60 8.00
C ASP A 227 9.35 18.61 9.50
N MET A 228 8.96 17.46 10.07
CA MET A 228 8.74 17.31 11.51
C MET A 228 10.00 17.61 12.33
N ARG A 229 11.16 17.19 11.87
CA ARG A 229 12.46 17.46 12.55
C ARG A 229 12.83 18.92 12.58
N GLN A 230 12.33 19.75 11.68
CA GLN A 230 12.55 21.21 11.71
C GLN A 230 11.71 21.90 12.78
N ASN A 231 10.73 21.23 13.35
CA ASN A 231 9.91 21.82 14.41
C ASN A 231 10.61 21.74 15.76
N ALA A 232 10.89 22.88 16.39
CA ALA A 232 11.61 22.97 17.66
C ALA A 232 10.96 22.15 18.79
N THR A 233 9.64 22.05 18.81
CA THR A 233 8.89 21.26 19.80
C THR A 233 9.18 19.78 19.67
N VAL A 234 9.25 19.28 18.44
CA VAL A 234 9.54 17.88 18.13
C VAL A 234 10.98 17.55 18.40
N ILE A 235 11.92 18.43 18.01
CA ILE A 235 13.36 18.26 18.29
C ILE A 235 13.60 18.05 19.78
N THR A 236 12.96 18.89 20.61
CA THR A 236 13.10 18.78 22.07
C THR A 236 12.53 17.46 22.59
N ALA A 237 11.36 17.04 22.12
CA ALA A 237 10.73 15.79 22.54
C ALA A 237 11.55 14.56 22.13
N TRP A 238 12.05 14.52 20.91
CA TRP A 238 12.86 13.39 20.41
C TRP A 238 14.26 13.32 21.03
N SER A 239 14.82 14.44 21.46
CA SER A 239 16.09 14.42 22.18
C SER A 239 16.00 13.82 23.59
N TYR A 240 14.81 13.85 24.19
CA TYR A 240 14.53 13.24 25.50
C TYR A 240 13.84 11.88 25.39
N SER A 241 13.48 11.44 24.18
CA SER A 241 12.86 10.14 23.97
C SER A 241 13.83 9.02 24.30
N ASP A 242 13.32 8.03 25.02
CA ASP A 242 14.06 6.84 25.39
C ASP A 242 14.61 6.13 24.14
N LEU A 243 15.91 5.83 24.13
CA LEU A 243 16.61 5.24 22.98
C LEU A 243 16.21 3.80 22.66
N ASN A 244 15.25 3.23 23.38
CA ASN A 244 14.72 1.91 23.11
C ASN A 244 13.83 1.89 21.88
N ARG A 245 14.42 1.52 20.75
CA ARG A 245 13.68 1.28 19.51
C ARG A 245 12.87 0.00 19.63
N LEU A 246 11.53 0.12 19.62
CA LEU A 246 10.62 -1.02 19.74
C LEU A 246 10.33 -1.68 18.39
N TYR A 247 10.36 -0.92 17.32
CA TYR A 247 9.90 -1.33 15.99
C TYR A 247 10.98 -1.13 14.92
N ASN A 248 10.77 -1.74 13.77
CA ASN A 248 11.60 -1.48 12.61
C ASN A 248 11.42 -0.03 12.13
N ASN A 249 12.54 0.67 11.92
CA ASN A 249 12.57 2.08 11.51
C ASN A 249 11.84 3.05 12.47
N ASP A 250 11.82 2.75 13.75
CA ASP A 250 11.27 3.61 14.80
C ASP A 250 12.10 4.89 14.94
N LEU A 251 11.43 6.04 14.90
CA LEU A 251 12.03 7.38 15.02
C LEU A 251 11.89 7.96 16.43
N GLY A 252 10.88 7.56 17.17
CA GLY A 252 10.55 8.08 18.49
C GLY A 252 9.05 8.34 18.67
N GLU A 253 8.69 8.84 19.84
CA GLU A 253 7.30 9.11 20.22
C GLU A 253 7.07 10.62 20.41
N TRP A 254 5.90 11.09 19.99
CA TRP A 254 5.42 12.43 20.27
C TRP A 254 3.89 12.45 20.40
N GLY A 255 3.39 13.04 21.49
CA GLY A 255 1.94 13.20 21.72
C GLY A 255 1.16 11.88 21.88
N GLY A 256 1.81 10.78 22.33
CA GLY A 256 1.19 9.46 22.42
C GLY A 256 1.15 8.71 21.09
N VAL A 257 1.86 9.21 20.08
CA VAL A 257 1.99 8.57 18.77
C VAL A 257 3.46 8.26 18.51
N ARG A 258 3.74 7.03 18.13
CA ARG A 258 5.07 6.56 17.78
C ARG A 258 5.25 6.55 16.27
N PHE A 259 6.33 7.14 15.81
CA PHE A 259 6.60 7.33 14.39
C PHE A 259 7.55 6.25 13.87
N CYS A 260 7.12 5.58 12.80
CA CYS A 260 7.94 4.65 12.04
C CYS A 260 8.09 5.16 10.61
N MET A 261 9.32 5.22 10.10
CA MET A 261 9.60 5.71 8.75
C MET A 261 9.54 4.56 7.74
N SER A 262 8.78 4.75 6.67
CA SER A 262 8.81 3.88 5.50
C SER A 262 9.19 4.68 4.26
N ASN A 263 10.23 4.24 3.57
CA ASN A 263 10.64 4.84 2.28
C ASN A 263 9.75 4.38 1.11
N MET A 264 8.85 3.43 1.37
CA MET A 264 7.91 2.90 0.37
C MET A 264 6.54 3.57 0.42
N MET A 265 6.37 4.58 1.29
CA MET A 265 5.14 5.36 1.35
C MET A 265 4.81 5.94 -0.03
N PRO A 266 3.60 5.72 -0.56
CA PRO A 266 3.17 6.35 -1.80
C PRO A 266 3.11 7.87 -1.61
N TRP A 267 3.35 8.59 -2.68
CA TRP A 267 3.24 10.06 -2.71
C TRP A 267 2.67 10.46 -4.06
N TRP A 268 2.13 11.67 -4.15
CA TRP A 268 1.50 12.16 -5.36
C TRP A 268 2.07 13.51 -5.76
N VAL A 269 2.21 13.73 -7.06
CA VAL A 269 2.57 15.04 -7.60
C VAL A 269 1.50 15.49 -8.59
N GLY A 270 1.08 16.74 -8.45
CA GLY A 270 0.19 17.39 -9.40
C GLY A 270 0.94 17.79 -10.66
N VAL A 271 0.42 17.40 -11.82
CA VAL A 271 1.00 17.71 -13.13
C VAL A 271 -0.01 18.51 -13.95
N ALA A 272 0.49 19.38 -14.83
CA ALA A 272 -0.37 20.13 -15.75
C ALA A 272 -1.30 19.21 -16.55
N LEU A 273 -2.47 19.72 -16.92
CA LEU A 273 -3.46 18.98 -17.68
C LEU A 273 -2.92 18.48 -19.04
N VAL A 274 -3.45 17.34 -19.47
CA VAL A 274 -3.24 16.82 -20.82
C VAL A 274 -4.49 17.13 -21.64
N THR A 275 -4.31 17.63 -22.86
CA THR A 275 -5.41 17.95 -23.76
C THR A 275 -5.67 16.80 -24.73
N GLY A 276 -6.93 16.63 -25.12
CA GLY A 276 -7.33 15.69 -26.16
C GLY A 276 -7.87 16.41 -27.39
N THR A 277 -7.62 15.84 -28.55
CA THR A 277 -8.17 16.33 -29.84
C THR A 277 -9.36 15.45 -30.21
N PRO A 278 -10.58 16.02 -30.34
CA PRO A 278 -11.76 15.26 -30.70
C PRO A 278 -11.76 14.92 -32.21
N SER A 279 -12.31 13.77 -32.55
CA SER A 279 -12.58 13.32 -33.92
C SER A 279 -14.02 12.86 -34.06
N THR A 280 -14.59 12.98 -35.22
CA THR A 280 -15.96 12.53 -35.53
C THR A 280 -16.04 11.06 -35.89
N THR A 281 -14.90 10.38 -36.00
CA THR A 281 -14.80 8.97 -36.41
C THR A 281 -13.80 8.22 -35.54
N GLY A 282 -13.83 6.90 -35.62
CA GLY A 282 -12.82 6.03 -34.95
C GLY A 282 -13.18 5.56 -33.56
N GLY A 283 -14.37 5.85 -33.04
CA GLY A 283 -14.83 5.42 -31.72
C GLY A 283 -16.34 5.20 -31.66
N ILE A 284 -16.87 5.17 -30.44
CA ILE A 284 -18.30 5.04 -30.13
C ILE A 284 -18.79 6.19 -29.23
N LEU A 285 -17.99 7.24 -29.04
CA LEU A 285 -18.42 8.41 -28.30
C LEU A 285 -19.53 9.15 -29.05
N THR A 286 -20.61 9.43 -28.33
CA THR A 286 -21.76 10.19 -28.88
C THR A 286 -21.50 11.67 -28.80
N THR A 287 -22.32 12.46 -29.49
CA THR A 287 -22.25 13.93 -29.39
C THR A 287 -22.38 14.37 -27.95
N GLY A 288 -21.42 15.09 -27.43
CA GLY A 288 -21.40 15.56 -26.05
C GLY A 288 -20.09 16.22 -25.65
N THR A 289 -20.06 16.68 -24.40
CA THR A 289 -18.87 17.25 -23.78
C THR A 289 -18.23 16.21 -22.87
N TYR A 290 -16.93 16.02 -23.05
CA TYR A 290 -16.14 15.06 -22.29
C TYR A 290 -14.99 15.76 -21.58
N TYR A 291 -14.57 15.16 -20.47
CA TYR A 291 -13.40 15.56 -19.70
C TYR A 291 -12.51 14.33 -19.54
N ILE A 292 -11.21 14.54 -19.62
CA ILE A 292 -10.21 13.49 -19.45
C ILE A 292 -9.27 13.84 -18.30
N GLN A 293 -8.80 12.83 -17.62
CA GLN A 293 -7.73 12.93 -16.65
C GLN A 293 -6.71 11.83 -16.91
N VAL A 294 -5.43 12.17 -16.84
CA VAL A 294 -4.34 11.23 -17.06
C VAL A 294 -3.62 11.01 -15.73
N THR A 295 -3.36 9.75 -15.41
CA THR A 295 -2.48 9.39 -14.31
C THR A 295 -1.30 8.62 -14.83
N ALA A 296 -0.18 8.65 -14.10
CA ALA A 296 0.99 7.89 -14.44
C ALA A 296 1.54 7.18 -13.20
N ALA A 297 1.85 5.90 -13.36
CA ALA A 297 2.46 5.05 -12.36
C ALA A 297 3.85 4.62 -12.81
N PRO A 298 4.85 4.56 -11.92
CA PRO A 298 6.12 3.92 -12.26
C PRO A 298 5.91 2.45 -12.59
N VAL A 299 6.59 1.95 -13.62
CA VAL A 299 6.50 0.54 -14.06
C VAL A 299 6.76 -0.42 -12.90
N ALA A 300 7.72 -0.08 -12.04
CA ALA A 300 8.08 -0.92 -10.89
C ALA A 300 7.02 -0.97 -9.78
N THR A 301 6.07 -0.02 -9.73
CA THR A 301 5.18 0.13 -8.57
C THR A 301 3.70 0.02 -8.90
N SER A 302 3.31 0.25 -10.12
CA SER A 302 1.93 0.24 -10.62
C SER A 302 0.93 1.11 -9.83
N VAL A 303 1.44 2.06 -9.01
CA VAL A 303 0.62 2.98 -8.21
C VAL A 303 0.75 4.38 -8.78
N ASP A 304 -0.38 5.03 -9.02
CA ASP A 304 -0.41 6.38 -9.58
C ASP A 304 0.37 7.34 -8.67
N GLN A 305 1.42 7.93 -9.21
CA GLN A 305 2.22 8.96 -8.55
C GLN A 305 2.03 10.33 -9.19
N ARG A 306 1.96 10.38 -10.51
CA ARG A 306 1.76 11.62 -11.26
C ARG A 306 0.30 11.72 -11.66
N ILE A 307 -0.39 12.74 -11.18
CA ILE A 307 -1.81 12.92 -11.42
C ILE A 307 -1.97 14.25 -12.16
N HIS A 308 -2.37 14.15 -13.42
CA HIS A 308 -2.62 15.32 -14.21
C HIS A 308 -3.93 16.01 -13.81
N GLN A 309 -3.97 17.33 -13.92
CA GLN A 309 -5.22 18.08 -13.78
C GLN A 309 -6.21 17.62 -14.85
N VAL A 310 -7.49 17.73 -14.54
CA VAL A 310 -8.55 17.40 -15.49
C VAL A 310 -8.48 18.35 -16.68
N SER A 311 -8.67 17.84 -17.89
CA SER A 311 -8.69 18.64 -19.12
C SER A 311 -9.81 19.70 -19.10
N GLY A 312 -9.70 20.69 -19.95
CA GLY A 312 -10.86 21.51 -20.31
C GLY A 312 -11.94 20.65 -21.00
N SER A 313 -13.07 21.27 -21.29
CA SER A 313 -14.17 20.61 -22.02
C SER A 313 -13.74 20.22 -23.44
N ILE A 314 -13.97 18.97 -23.81
CA ILE A 314 -13.69 18.42 -25.14
C ILE A 314 -15.04 18.08 -25.78
N SER A 315 -15.42 18.83 -26.83
CA SER A 315 -16.69 18.61 -27.55
C SER A 315 -16.48 17.58 -28.65
N VAL A 316 -17.17 16.44 -28.53
CA VAL A 316 -17.20 15.41 -29.58
C VAL A 316 -18.52 15.51 -30.34
N THR A 317 -18.47 15.32 -31.64
CA THR A 317 -19.65 15.40 -32.53
C THR A 317 -19.79 14.10 -33.31
N GLY A 318 -21.02 13.59 -33.39
CA GLY A 318 -21.37 12.39 -34.14
C GLY A 318 -21.50 11.13 -33.32
N PRO A 319 -22.09 10.04 -33.88
CA PRO A 319 -22.31 8.79 -33.15
C PRO A 319 -21.07 7.88 -33.05
N SER A 320 -20.00 8.21 -33.77
CA SER A 320 -18.76 7.42 -33.89
C SER A 320 -17.52 8.19 -33.45
N GLY A 321 -17.67 9.13 -32.54
CA GLY A 321 -16.61 10.02 -32.09
C GLY A 321 -15.50 9.31 -31.31
N SER A 322 -14.31 9.92 -31.35
CA SER A 322 -13.13 9.51 -30.56
C SER A 322 -12.37 10.73 -30.07
N ILE A 323 -11.46 10.52 -29.12
CA ILE A 323 -10.54 11.58 -28.64
C ILE A 323 -9.11 11.05 -28.74
N SER A 324 -8.27 11.77 -29.47
CA SER A 324 -6.84 11.47 -29.56
C SER A 324 -6.09 12.22 -28.45
N VAL A 325 -5.30 11.51 -27.67
CA VAL A 325 -4.53 12.04 -26.54
C VAL A 325 -3.06 11.70 -26.73
N THR A 326 -2.19 12.70 -26.69
CA THR A 326 -0.74 12.49 -26.69
C THR A 326 -0.24 12.48 -25.24
N LEU A 327 0.29 11.33 -24.81
CA LEU A 327 0.81 11.14 -23.47
C LEU A 327 2.18 11.82 -23.32
N PRO A 328 2.48 12.36 -22.13
CA PRO A 328 3.80 12.92 -21.85
C PRO A 328 4.92 11.87 -21.97
N THR A 329 6.10 12.32 -22.37
CA THR A 329 7.29 11.47 -22.41
C THR A 329 7.98 11.48 -21.04
N VAL A 330 7.80 10.41 -20.27
CA VAL A 330 8.41 10.23 -18.97
C VAL A 330 8.97 8.81 -18.89
N PRO A 331 10.31 8.63 -18.78
CA PRO A 331 10.91 7.30 -18.74
C PRO A 331 10.41 6.51 -17.52
N ASN A 332 10.28 5.20 -17.69
CA ASN A 332 9.88 4.25 -16.65
C ASN A 332 8.48 4.48 -16.04
N TYR A 333 7.58 5.16 -16.78
CA TYR A 333 6.19 5.34 -16.38
C TYR A 333 5.22 4.73 -17.39
N VAL A 334 4.13 4.18 -16.88
CA VAL A 334 2.96 3.76 -17.64
C VAL A 334 1.78 4.68 -17.31
N PHE A 335 0.91 4.87 -18.27
CA PHE A 335 -0.17 5.84 -18.15
C PHE A 335 -1.54 5.18 -18.18
N SER A 336 -2.48 5.78 -17.45
CA SER A 336 -3.90 5.46 -17.49
C SER A 336 -4.69 6.71 -17.82
N VAL A 337 -5.71 6.58 -18.67
CA VAL A 337 -6.55 7.69 -19.10
C VAL A 337 -7.98 7.45 -18.66
N TYR A 338 -8.51 8.38 -17.91
CA TYR A 338 -9.87 8.39 -17.42
C TYR A 338 -10.72 9.38 -18.23
N ILE A 339 -11.98 9.04 -18.42
CA ILE A 339 -12.95 9.83 -19.19
C ILE A 339 -14.28 9.95 -18.43
N GLY A 340 -14.96 11.06 -18.62
CA GLY A 340 -16.29 11.30 -18.07
C GLY A 340 -16.99 12.46 -18.76
N THR A 341 -18.28 12.58 -18.53
CA THR A 341 -19.11 13.70 -19.01
C THR A 341 -19.20 14.84 -18.01
N SER A 342 -18.55 14.70 -16.85
CA SER A 342 -18.43 15.73 -15.81
C SER A 342 -16.97 16.10 -15.58
N THR A 343 -16.74 17.22 -14.89
CA THR A 343 -15.40 17.67 -14.48
C THR A 343 -14.67 16.75 -13.49
N ALA A 344 -15.30 15.64 -13.10
CA ALA A 344 -14.70 14.55 -12.33
C ALA A 344 -14.85 13.25 -13.12
N PRO A 345 -13.90 12.90 -14.00
CA PRO A 345 -13.93 11.65 -14.75
C PRO A 345 -13.99 10.45 -13.81
N SER A 346 -14.89 9.51 -14.07
CA SER A 346 -15.16 8.39 -13.17
C SER A 346 -15.04 7.02 -13.84
N ASN A 347 -14.56 6.98 -15.08
CA ASN A 347 -14.40 5.74 -15.84
C ASN A 347 -13.03 5.71 -16.54
N LEU A 348 -12.40 4.54 -16.63
CA LEU A 348 -11.32 4.33 -17.57
C LEU A 348 -11.86 4.50 -18.99
N ALA A 349 -11.10 5.14 -19.87
CA ALA A 349 -11.45 5.21 -21.29
C ALA A 349 -11.21 3.85 -21.96
N THR A 350 -11.95 3.53 -23.02
CA THR A 350 -11.61 2.39 -23.89
C THR A 350 -10.59 2.82 -24.94
N SER A 351 -9.62 1.94 -25.22
CA SER A 351 -8.61 2.17 -26.23
C SER A 351 -8.08 0.85 -26.80
N PRO A 352 -7.89 0.75 -28.12
CA PRO A 352 -7.24 -0.41 -28.72
C PRO A 352 -5.75 -0.54 -28.34
N SER A 353 -5.14 0.52 -27.79
CA SER A 353 -3.76 0.52 -27.28
C SER A 353 -3.63 -0.02 -25.86
N GLY A 354 -4.73 -0.34 -25.18
CA GLY A 354 -4.73 -0.93 -23.84
C GLY A 354 -4.31 -2.40 -23.85
N PRO A 355 -4.23 -3.05 -22.68
CA PRO A 355 -3.85 -4.45 -22.58
C PRO A 355 -4.74 -5.35 -23.45
N ALA A 356 -4.13 -6.30 -24.13
CA ALA A 356 -4.85 -7.24 -25.02
C ALA A 356 -5.56 -8.36 -24.25
N VAL A 357 -5.13 -8.68 -23.01
CA VAL A 357 -5.61 -9.82 -22.22
C VAL A 357 -5.78 -9.40 -20.75
N GLY A 358 -6.75 -10.01 -20.08
CA GLY A 358 -7.04 -9.80 -18.66
C GLY A 358 -8.26 -8.93 -18.39
N ALA A 359 -8.52 -8.63 -17.12
CA ALA A 359 -9.70 -7.88 -16.68
C ALA A 359 -9.79 -6.44 -17.23
N LEU A 360 -8.65 -5.88 -17.65
CA LEU A 360 -8.53 -4.52 -18.19
C LEU A 360 -8.31 -4.49 -19.71
N ALA A 361 -8.57 -5.59 -20.41
CA ALA A 361 -8.40 -5.66 -21.86
C ALA A 361 -9.21 -4.57 -22.58
N GLY A 362 -8.57 -3.87 -23.52
CA GLY A 362 -9.18 -2.77 -24.26
C GLY A 362 -9.43 -1.49 -23.47
N GLN A 363 -8.97 -1.39 -22.23
CA GLN A 363 -9.03 -0.16 -21.44
C GLN A 363 -7.76 0.66 -21.62
N ALA A 364 -7.87 2.00 -21.55
CA ALA A 364 -6.75 2.92 -21.68
C ALA A 364 -5.89 2.96 -20.39
N THR A 365 -5.25 1.86 -20.09
CA THR A 365 -4.34 1.69 -18.96
C THR A 365 -3.06 0.98 -19.41
N GLN A 366 -2.00 1.04 -18.59
CA GLN A 366 -0.66 0.50 -18.90
C GLN A 366 -0.10 1.01 -20.25
N LEU A 367 -0.49 2.21 -20.64
CA LEU A 367 -0.11 2.82 -21.90
C LEU A 367 1.36 3.28 -21.84
N PRO A 368 2.12 3.12 -22.94
CA PRO A 368 3.52 3.54 -22.95
C PRO A 368 3.67 5.07 -22.94
N SER A 369 4.74 5.53 -22.35
CA SER A 369 5.15 6.94 -22.31
C SER A 369 5.35 7.51 -23.71
N GLY A 370 4.89 8.74 -23.95
CA GLY A 370 5.03 9.45 -25.21
C GLY A 370 4.13 8.97 -26.35
N ALA A 371 3.27 7.99 -26.12
CA ALA A 371 2.38 7.46 -27.15
C ALA A 371 1.20 8.40 -27.42
N THR A 372 0.75 8.43 -28.67
CA THR A 372 -0.57 9.01 -29.02
C THR A 372 -1.62 7.90 -28.97
N VAL A 373 -2.61 8.06 -28.12
CA VAL A 373 -3.62 7.05 -27.82
C VAL A 373 -4.98 7.54 -28.28
N ILE A 374 -5.74 6.69 -28.96
CA ILE A 374 -7.11 6.99 -29.40
C ILE A 374 -8.07 6.40 -28.36
N LEU A 375 -8.83 7.27 -27.71
CA LEU A 375 -9.91 6.89 -26.80
C LEU A 375 -11.17 6.66 -27.61
N THR A 376 -11.64 5.43 -27.62
CA THR A 376 -12.79 5.02 -28.45
C THR A 376 -14.12 5.07 -27.74
N GLY A 377 -14.15 5.11 -26.39
CA GLY A 377 -15.38 5.13 -25.61
C GLY A 377 -15.14 5.25 -24.10
N ILE A 378 -16.23 5.16 -23.35
CA ILE A 378 -16.23 5.08 -21.89
C ILE A 378 -16.12 3.62 -21.50
N GLY A 379 -15.13 3.27 -20.71
CA GLY A 379 -14.91 1.90 -20.26
C GLY A 379 -15.45 1.62 -18.86
N ILE A 380 -14.72 0.83 -18.09
CA ILE A 380 -15.13 0.40 -16.74
C ILE A 380 -15.18 1.58 -15.77
N SER A 381 -16.09 1.49 -14.79
CA SER A 381 -16.19 2.48 -13.71
C SER A 381 -14.99 2.36 -12.79
N GLN A 382 -14.11 3.35 -12.86
CA GLN A 382 -12.93 3.51 -12.01
C GLN A 382 -12.57 4.98 -11.95
N SER A 383 -12.59 5.55 -10.76
CA SER A 383 -12.23 6.95 -10.56
C SER A 383 -10.74 7.12 -10.33
N PRO A 384 -10.10 8.12 -10.94
CA PRO A 384 -8.72 8.46 -10.65
C PRO A 384 -8.58 9.06 -9.25
N GLN A 385 -7.37 9.07 -8.73
CA GLN A 385 -7.02 9.84 -7.54
C GLN A 385 -7.20 11.33 -7.80
N SER A 386 -7.62 12.09 -6.78
CA SER A 386 -7.69 13.56 -6.87
C SER A 386 -6.30 14.15 -7.12
N ALA A 387 -6.18 15.04 -8.08
CA ALA A 387 -4.92 15.68 -8.40
C ALA A 387 -4.52 16.70 -7.32
N PRO A 388 -3.26 16.69 -6.84
CA PRO A 388 -2.67 17.83 -6.14
C PRO A 388 -2.63 19.08 -7.01
N ALA A 389 -2.41 20.25 -6.43
CA ALA A 389 -2.12 21.44 -7.24
C ALA A 389 -0.88 21.21 -8.10
N THR A 390 -0.85 21.82 -9.30
CA THR A 390 0.26 21.64 -10.26
C THR A 390 1.60 22.02 -9.61
N GLY A 391 2.57 21.11 -9.69
CA GLY A 391 3.91 21.28 -9.11
C GLY A 391 4.00 21.01 -7.62
N VAL A 392 2.90 20.64 -6.96
CA VAL A 392 2.89 20.30 -5.53
C VAL A 392 3.00 18.80 -5.35
N SER A 393 3.94 18.39 -4.50
CA SER A 393 4.07 17.00 -4.05
C SER A 393 3.36 16.83 -2.72
N VAL A 394 2.50 15.82 -2.62
CA VAL A 394 1.72 15.51 -1.42
C VAL A 394 2.17 14.18 -0.86
N TYR A 395 2.47 14.19 0.43
CA TYR A 395 2.95 13.04 1.19
C TYR A 395 1.91 12.65 2.25
N PRO A 396 1.40 11.42 2.21
CA PRO A 396 0.50 10.93 3.25
C PRO A 396 1.30 10.47 4.48
N THR A 397 0.72 10.68 5.65
CA THR A 397 1.11 10.05 6.90
C THR A 397 -0.07 9.24 7.40
N LEU A 398 0.13 7.95 7.66
CA LEU A 398 -0.90 7.05 8.14
C LEU A 398 -0.81 6.92 9.65
N PHE A 399 -1.92 7.13 10.34
CA PHE A 399 -2.08 6.91 11.77
C PHE A 399 -3.03 5.75 12.00
N PHE A 400 -2.72 4.85 12.91
CA PHE A 400 -3.61 3.74 13.24
C PHE A 400 -3.36 3.21 14.64
N GLY A 401 -4.42 2.63 15.20
CA GLY A 401 -4.38 1.87 16.42
C GLY A 401 -4.25 0.37 16.18
N GLN A 402 -4.25 -0.40 17.26
CA GLN A 402 -4.27 -1.84 17.18
C GLN A 402 -5.53 -2.32 16.46
N ASP A 403 -5.41 -3.40 15.68
CA ASP A 403 -6.51 -4.01 14.91
C ASP A 403 -7.22 -3.10 13.90
N ALA A 404 -6.56 -2.04 13.43
CA ALA A 404 -7.08 -1.23 12.34
C ALA A 404 -7.12 -2.02 11.03
N TYR A 405 -6.16 -2.88 10.78
CA TYR A 405 -6.06 -3.73 9.59
C TYR A 405 -5.50 -5.11 9.91
N GLY A 406 -5.76 -6.05 9.02
CA GLY A 406 -5.30 -7.42 9.12
C GLY A 406 -4.59 -7.89 7.86
N GLN A 407 -3.82 -8.95 8.02
CA GLN A 407 -3.08 -9.59 6.96
C GLN A 407 -3.55 -11.03 6.82
N VAL A 408 -4.15 -11.33 5.67
CA VAL A 408 -4.71 -12.63 5.37
C VAL A 408 -3.62 -13.47 4.73
N LEU A 409 -3.25 -14.56 5.37
CA LEU A 409 -2.26 -15.52 4.90
C LEU A 409 -2.94 -16.85 4.66
N LEU A 410 -2.83 -17.38 3.45
CA LEU A 410 -3.31 -18.71 3.10
C LEU A 410 -2.17 -19.71 3.10
N ASP A 411 -1.00 -19.30 2.59
CA ASP A 411 0.21 -20.10 2.56
C ASP A 411 1.43 -19.23 2.77
N ASP A 412 2.49 -19.81 3.34
CA ASP A 412 3.74 -19.11 3.60
C ASP A 412 4.50 -18.83 2.29
N VAL A 413 5.55 -18.05 2.36
CA VAL A 413 6.40 -17.75 1.22
C VAL A 413 7.17 -19.01 0.84
N GLU A 414 7.02 -19.46 -0.39
CA GLU A 414 7.79 -20.56 -0.97
C GLU A 414 8.86 -20.01 -1.91
N TYR A 415 10.08 -20.47 -1.75
CA TYR A 415 11.19 -20.21 -2.67
C TYR A 415 11.52 -21.48 -3.44
N HIS A 416 11.67 -21.34 -4.76
CA HIS A 416 12.02 -22.46 -5.62
C HIS A 416 13.29 -22.16 -6.38
N TYR A 417 14.20 -23.13 -6.34
CA TYR A 417 15.41 -23.14 -7.12
C TYR A 417 15.39 -24.32 -8.08
N LEU A 418 15.34 -24.04 -9.37
CA LEU A 418 15.34 -25.03 -10.43
C LEU A 418 16.70 -24.99 -11.13
N SER A 419 17.51 -26.03 -10.90
CA SER A 419 18.85 -26.19 -11.48
C SER A 419 19.02 -27.49 -12.26
N GLN A 420 17.98 -28.28 -12.36
CA GLN A 420 18.03 -29.63 -13.02
C GLN A 420 17.30 -29.56 -14.36
N ALA A 421 17.74 -30.44 -15.29
CA ALA A 421 17.10 -30.60 -16.57
C ALA A 421 15.64 -31.04 -16.41
N GLU A 422 14.73 -30.36 -17.08
CA GLU A 422 13.31 -30.66 -17.14
C GLU A 422 12.86 -30.91 -18.57
N LYS A 423 11.59 -31.36 -18.75
CA LYS A 423 11.02 -31.57 -20.09
C LYS A 423 11.05 -30.34 -20.96
N SER A 424 10.96 -29.14 -20.35
CA SER A 424 11.01 -27.84 -21.03
C SER A 424 12.43 -27.35 -21.34
N ASP A 425 13.45 -27.89 -20.61
CA ASP A 425 14.88 -27.58 -20.80
C ASP A 425 15.73 -28.84 -20.60
N PRO A 426 15.70 -29.75 -21.57
CA PRO A 426 16.39 -31.05 -21.45
C PRO A 426 17.93 -30.93 -21.47
N HIS A 427 18.46 -29.79 -21.93
CA HIS A 427 19.90 -29.51 -21.92
C HIS A 427 20.36 -28.73 -20.69
N ASN A 428 19.45 -28.38 -19.78
CA ASN A 428 19.71 -27.61 -18.56
C ASN A 428 20.44 -26.28 -18.84
N GLN A 429 19.95 -25.54 -19.85
CA GLN A 429 20.54 -24.29 -20.28
C GLN A 429 20.10 -23.08 -19.42
N THR A 430 19.07 -23.27 -18.57
CA THR A 430 18.52 -22.20 -17.74
C THR A 430 18.42 -22.62 -16.28
N ARG A 431 18.83 -21.72 -15.40
CA ARG A 431 18.61 -21.82 -13.96
C ARG A 431 17.56 -20.79 -13.55
N VAL A 432 16.61 -21.20 -12.72
CA VAL A 432 15.51 -20.35 -12.30
C VAL A 432 15.51 -20.22 -10.78
N VAL A 433 15.39 -18.97 -10.30
CA VAL A 433 15.06 -18.68 -8.91
C VAL A 433 13.71 -18.00 -8.91
N SER A 434 12.79 -18.47 -8.09
CA SER A 434 11.45 -17.89 -7.98
C SER A 434 10.96 -17.86 -6.53
N TRP A 435 10.00 -17.00 -6.28
CA TRP A 435 9.25 -16.99 -5.03
C TRP A 435 7.75 -16.93 -5.33
N LYS A 436 6.96 -17.46 -4.43
CA LYS A 436 5.51 -17.50 -4.51
C LYS A 436 4.91 -17.38 -3.11
N MET A 437 3.79 -16.67 -2.98
CA MET A 437 3.02 -16.61 -1.76
C MET A 437 1.54 -16.31 -2.04
N PHE A 438 0.67 -16.69 -1.11
CA PHE A 438 -0.74 -16.33 -1.12
C PHE A 438 -1.03 -15.35 0.01
N TYR A 439 -1.33 -14.12 -0.35
CA TYR A 439 -1.39 -13.02 0.59
C TYR A 439 -2.51 -12.02 0.23
N GLY A 440 -3.12 -11.43 1.26
CA GLY A 440 -4.06 -10.33 1.14
C GLY A 440 -4.02 -9.41 2.35
N THR A 441 -4.45 -8.17 2.19
CA THR A 441 -4.59 -7.20 3.28
C THR A 441 -6.03 -6.74 3.37
N ILE A 442 -6.52 -6.47 4.56
CA ILE A 442 -7.87 -6.01 4.83
C ILE A 442 -7.87 -4.90 5.87
N ILE A 443 -8.66 -3.85 5.63
CA ILE A 443 -8.96 -2.86 6.66
C ILE A 443 -10.10 -3.43 7.52
N LEU A 444 -9.82 -3.71 8.78
CA LEU A 444 -10.79 -4.25 9.72
C LEU A 444 -11.72 -3.17 10.27
N ASN A 445 -11.15 -2.01 10.58
CA ASN A 445 -11.93 -0.89 11.09
C ASN A 445 -11.38 0.46 10.60
N ASN A 446 -12.12 1.12 9.71
CA ASN A 446 -11.77 2.45 9.22
C ASN A 446 -11.73 3.54 10.32
N ALA A 447 -12.48 3.37 11.41
CA ALA A 447 -12.46 4.33 12.52
C ALA A 447 -11.15 4.27 13.34
N TYR A 448 -10.40 3.19 13.24
CA TYR A 448 -9.13 3.00 13.95
C TYR A 448 -7.91 3.46 13.15
N MET A 449 -8.14 4.06 12.00
CA MET A 449 -7.08 4.61 11.17
C MET A 449 -7.46 5.99 10.65
N ALA A 450 -6.45 6.83 10.45
CA ALA A 450 -6.59 8.14 9.83
C ALA A 450 -5.39 8.41 8.92
N ARG A 451 -5.61 9.15 7.85
CA ARG A 451 -4.56 9.60 6.94
C ARG A 451 -4.50 11.12 6.98
N VAL A 452 -3.30 11.66 7.17
CA VAL A 452 -3.04 13.10 7.01
C VAL A 452 -2.24 13.29 5.73
N GLU A 453 -2.77 14.07 4.80
CA GLU A 453 -2.08 14.46 3.58
C GLU A 453 -1.48 15.85 3.77
N CYS A 454 -0.18 15.97 3.53
CA CYS A 454 0.56 17.22 3.68
C CYS A 454 1.47 17.48 2.48
N GLY A 455 1.81 18.74 2.24
CA GLY A 455 2.93 19.11 1.41
C GLY A 455 4.25 18.82 2.12
N SER A 456 5.37 19.15 1.50
CA SER A 456 6.67 19.11 2.13
C SER A 456 7.56 20.24 1.60
N ALA A 457 8.31 20.86 2.49
CA ALA A 457 9.33 21.84 2.11
C ALA A 457 10.49 21.18 1.33
N TYR A 458 10.66 19.87 1.54
CA TYR A 458 11.67 19.03 0.86
C TYR A 458 11.06 18.21 -0.27
N GLY A 459 9.84 18.51 -0.67
CA GLY A 459 9.18 17.86 -1.78
C GLY A 459 10.02 17.98 -3.04
N VAL A 460 10.11 16.90 -3.83
CA VAL A 460 10.72 16.95 -5.14
C VAL A 460 9.89 17.90 -5.97
N GLY A 461 10.34 19.13 -6.13
CA GLY A 461 9.73 20.10 -7.01
C GLY A 461 9.78 19.54 -8.43
N TYR A 462 8.65 19.05 -8.91
CA TYR A 462 8.53 18.62 -10.29
C TYR A 462 8.56 19.85 -11.18
N THR A 463 9.71 20.17 -11.72
CA THR A 463 9.83 21.00 -12.92
C THR A 463 9.57 20.08 -14.11
N ALA A 464 8.52 20.36 -14.87
CA ALA A 464 8.19 19.62 -16.07
C ALA A 464 9.44 19.56 -16.98
N GLY A 465 10.02 18.37 -17.11
CA GLY A 465 11.13 18.10 -18.03
C GLY A 465 12.50 17.75 -17.44
N THR A 466 12.72 17.79 -16.12
CA THR A 466 14.07 17.57 -15.54
C THR A 466 14.13 16.56 -14.40
N ALA A 467 13.21 15.64 -14.27
CA ALA A 467 13.39 14.52 -13.36
C ALA A 467 14.11 13.38 -14.10
N SER A 468 15.43 13.44 -14.14
CA SER A 468 16.26 12.25 -14.29
C SER A 468 16.41 11.61 -12.91
N GLU A 469 15.75 10.51 -12.65
CA GLU A 469 16.19 9.49 -11.71
C GLU A 469 16.82 8.34 -12.46
#